data_42a0890129fd5a2bd42f3d8c25e92021
#
_entry.id   42a0890129fd5a2bd42f3d8c25e92021
#
_cell.length_a   1.000
_cell.length_b   1.000
_cell.length_c   1.000
_cell.angle_alpha   90.00
_cell.angle_beta   90.00
_cell.angle_gamma   90.00
#
_symmetry.space_group_name_H-M   'P 1'
#
loop_
_entity.id
_entity.type
_entity.pdbx_description
1 polymer ?
#
loop_
_entity_poly.entity_id
_entity_poly.type
_entity_poly.pdbx_seq_one_letter_code
_entity_poly.pdbx_strand_id
1 'polypeptide(L)'
;RTNVGGYDIPCLYCHTMPYKGRHSTVPSTAVCMNCHSTVGLGKEWVLKTKEYWDRGEPIPWVKVHDQPDFVYYDHSAHLTAKDAQGKLKLGCKDCHGEVEKRDVVRVETRFNMGWCIECHRKPEMAASVDCIVCHR
;
A
#
# COMPACT_ATOMS: atom_id res chain seq x y z
N ARG A 1 -7.47 8.42 8.42
CA ARG A 1 -6.30 9.26 8.72
C ARG A 1 -5.17 8.36 9.15
N THR A 2 -4.04 8.43 8.47
CA THR A 2 -2.84 7.70 8.82
C THR A 2 -1.97 8.59 9.69
N ASN A 3 -1.73 8.13 10.89
CA ASN A 3 -0.92 8.87 11.85
C ASN A 3 0.52 8.31 11.83
N VAL A 4 1.29 8.72 10.84
CA VAL A 4 2.73 8.39 10.81
C VAL A 4 3.45 9.34 11.74
N GLY A 5 3.85 8.84 12.91
CA GLY A 5 4.56 9.63 13.90
C GLY A 5 3.79 10.83 14.45
N GLY A 6 2.44 10.81 14.40
CA GLY A 6 1.60 11.90 14.89
C GLY A 6 1.19 12.94 13.84
N TYR A 7 1.62 12.83 12.58
CA TYR A 7 1.47 13.88 11.57
C TYR A 7 0.35 13.67 10.54
N ASP A 8 -0.58 12.74 10.72
CA ASP A 8 -1.72 12.50 9.83
C ASP A 8 -1.34 12.46 8.31
N ILE A 9 -0.17 11.92 7.96
CA ILE A 9 0.29 11.83 6.58
C ILE A 9 -0.52 10.75 5.84
N PRO A 10 -1.26 11.10 4.76
CA PRO A 10 -2.04 10.10 4.03
C PRO A 10 -1.13 9.11 3.29
N CYS A 11 -1.56 7.86 3.15
CA CYS A 11 -0.83 6.83 2.40
C CYS A 11 -0.48 7.29 0.99
N LEU A 12 -1.38 8.04 0.37
CA LEU A 12 -1.24 8.57 -0.99
C LEU A 12 -0.14 9.63 -1.14
N TYR A 13 0.37 10.18 -0.06
CA TYR A 13 1.53 11.07 -0.14
C TYR A 13 2.77 10.32 -0.63
N CYS A 14 2.94 9.09 -0.18
CA CYS A 14 4.06 8.23 -0.56
C CYS A 14 3.69 7.26 -1.68
N HIS A 15 2.47 6.71 -1.67
CA HIS A 15 1.99 5.74 -2.65
C HIS A 15 1.01 6.41 -3.62
N THR A 16 1.50 6.93 -4.73
CA THR A 16 0.73 7.83 -5.61
C THR A 16 -0.15 7.13 -6.64
N MET A 17 0.05 5.84 -6.90
CA MET A 17 -0.56 5.14 -8.04
C MET A 17 -1.66 4.10 -7.74
N PRO A 18 -2.06 3.82 -6.47
CA PRO A 18 -2.96 2.69 -6.22
C PRO A 18 -4.37 2.88 -6.81
N TYR A 19 -4.82 4.11 -7.02
CA TYR A 19 -6.10 4.40 -7.69
C TYR A 19 -6.02 4.40 -9.23
N LYS A 20 -4.82 4.29 -9.80
CA LYS A 20 -4.59 4.43 -11.24
C LYS A 20 -4.13 3.15 -11.93
N GLY A 21 -3.82 2.12 -11.18
CA GLY A 21 -3.31 0.89 -11.76
C GLY A 21 -3.06 -0.23 -10.77
N ARG A 22 -2.44 -1.27 -11.30
CA ARG A 22 -2.16 -2.52 -10.58
C ARG A 22 -1.23 -2.32 -9.37
N HIS A 23 -0.20 -1.49 -9.53
CA HIS A 23 0.83 -1.30 -8.52
C HIS A 23 0.68 0.03 -7.79
N SER A 24 0.90 0.00 -6.48
CA SER A 24 0.85 1.19 -5.64
C SER A 24 2.23 1.78 -5.50
N THR A 25 3.09 1.86 -6.34
CA THR A 25 4.45 2.45 -6.32
C THR A 25 5.09 2.64 -4.93
N VAL A 26 6.40 2.56 -4.88
CA VAL A 26 7.21 2.91 -3.70
C VAL A 26 7.75 4.34 -3.91
N PRO A 27 7.74 5.21 -2.89
CA PRO A 27 8.23 6.57 -3.02
C PRO A 27 9.73 6.61 -3.32
N SER A 28 10.16 7.58 -4.12
CA SER A 28 11.58 7.91 -4.25
C SER A 28 12.13 8.53 -2.97
N THR A 29 13.46 8.50 -2.79
CA THR A 29 14.13 9.17 -1.66
C THR A 29 13.78 10.65 -1.55
N ALA A 30 13.53 11.33 -2.68
CA ALA A 30 13.11 12.72 -2.71
C ALA A 30 11.82 12.97 -1.90
N VAL A 31 10.85 12.08 -1.97
CA VAL A 31 9.60 12.20 -1.21
C VAL A 31 9.87 12.17 0.31
N CYS A 32 10.78 11.33 0.75
CA CYS A 32 11.21 11.29 2.16
C CYS A 32 11.89 12.58 2.56
N MET A 33 12.78 13.09 1.70
CA MET A 33 13.58 14.28 1.97
C MET A 33 12.80 15.60 1.90
N ASN A 34 11.56 15.60 1.39
CA ASN A 34 10.68 16.78 1.51
C ASN A 34 10.48 17.22 2.98
N CYS A 35 10.49 16.27 3.91
CA CYS A 35 10.38 16.54 5.35
C CYS A 35 11.70 16.29 6.08
N HIS A 36 12.38 15.18 5.76
CA HIS A 36 13.57 14.73 6.49
C HIS A 36 14.85 15.51 6.17
N SER A 37 14.78 16.51 5.29
CA SER A 37 15.83 17.55 5.17
C SER A 37 15.89 18.50 6.37
N THR A 38 14.78 18.60 7.14
CA THR A 38 14.68 19.51 8.30
C THR A 38 14.17 18.85 9.56
N VAL A 39 13.44 17.73 9.44
CA VAL A 39 12.76 17.03 10.56
C VAL A 39 13.42 15.69 10.83
N GLY A 40 13.67 15.41 12.11
CA GLY A 40 14.17 14.11 12.57
C GLY A 40 15.63 13.83 12.22
N LEU A 41 16.44 14.85 11.98
CA LEU A 41 17.81 14.76 11.46
C LEU A 41 18.76 13.84 12.25
N GLY A 42 18.51 13.64 13.54
CA GLY A 42 19.32 12.75 14.40
C GLY A 42 18.85 11.30 14.48
N LYS A 43 17.76 10.94 13.79
CA LYS A 43 17.24 9.57 13.84
C LYS A 43 18.00 8.67 12.86
N GLU A 44 18.39 7.49 13.31
CA GLU A 44 19.16 6.51 12.53
C GLU A 44 18.56 6.26 11.12
N TRP A 45 17.25 6.03 11.05
CA TRP A 45 16.59 5.75 9.78
C TRP A 45 16.55 6.97 8.84
N VAL A 46 16.50 8.18 9.38
CA VAL A 46 16.61 9.40 8.59
C VAL A 46 18.02 9.57 8.04
N LEU A 47 19.05 9.29 8.85
CA LEU A 47 20.44 9.33 8.42
C LEU A 47 20.69 8.32 7.29
N LYS A 48 20.20 7.08 7.45
CA LYS A 48 20.25 6.06 6.39
C LYS A 48 19.57 6.50 5.10
N THR A 49 18.38 7.08 5.19
CA THR A 49 17.66 7.60 4.02
C THR A 49 18.45 8.72 3.34
N LYS A 50 19.07 9.61 4.15
CA LYS A 50 19.90 10.69 3.64
C LYS A 50 21.15 10.18 2.91
N GLU A 51 21.78 9.12 3.37
CA GLU A 51 22.92 8.49 2.68
C GLU A 51 22.57 8.07 1.25
N TYR A 52 21.40 7.44 1.04
CA TYR A 52 20.93 7.10 -0.32
C TYR A 52 20.63 8.35 -1.15
N TRP A 53 20.03 9.36 -0.53
CA TRP A 53 19.78 10.65 -1.18
C TRP A 53 21.05 11.32 -1.65
N ASP A 54 22.06 11.43 -0.77
CA ASP A 54 23.33 12.09 -1.07
C ASP A 54 24.12 11.38 -2.19
N ARG A 55 23.97 10.04 -2.31
CA ARG A 55 24.56 9.25 -3.40
C ARG A 55 23.72 9.25 -4.69
N GLY A 56 22.53 9.81 -4.67
CA GLY A 56 21.60 9.74 -5.80
C GLY A 56 21.09 8.31 -6.09
N GLU A 57 21.10 7.44 -5.09
CA GLU A 57 20.72 6.04 -5.23
C GLU A 57 19.30 5.77 -4.69
N PRO A 58 18.56 4.82 -5.30
CA PRO A 58 17.29 4.37 -4.74
C PRO A 58 17.53 3.53 -3.49
N ILE A 59 16.63 3.64 -2.51
CA ILE A 59 16.63 2.73 -1.35
C ILE A 59 16.27 1.32 -1.83
N PRO A 60 17.05 0.28 -1.47
CA PRO A 60 16.78 -1.11 -1.85
C PRO A 60 15.65 -1.68 -0.99
N TRP A 61 14.42 -1.29 -1.31
CA TRP A 61 13.24 -1.76 -0.59
C TRP A 61 13.04 -3.26 -0.71
N VAL A 62 12.73 -3.92 0.40
CA VAL A 62 12.27 -5.30 0.41
C VAL A 62 10.78 -5.34 0.08
N LYS A 63 10.39 -6.07 -0.96
CA LYS A 63 8.99 -6.27 -1.32
C LYS A 63 8.34 -7.21 -0.32
N VAL A 64 7.60 -6.65 0.64
CA VAL A 64 6.95 -7.40 1.72
C VAL A 64 5.65 -8.04 1.25
N HIS A 65 4.82 -7.28 0.50
CA HIS A 65 3.57 -7.77 -0.07
C HIS A 65 3.83 -8.20 -1.50
N ASP A 66 3.79 -9.49 -1.75
CA ASP A 66 4.03 -10.09 -3.05
C ASP A 66 2.96 -11.15 -3.37
N GLN A 67 2.45 -11.11 -4.59
CA GLN A 67 1.54 -12.12 -5.12
C GLN A 67 2.26 -12.89 -6.24
N PRO A 68 2.01 -14.19 -6.39
CA PRO A 68 2.54 -14.96 -7.52
C PRO A 68 2.15 -14.30 -8.86
N ASP A 69 3.03 -14.43 -9.85
CA ASP A 69 2.83 -13.79 -11.16
C ASP A 69 1.55 -14.23 -11.88
N PHE A 70 1.08 -15.44 -11.61
CA PHE A 70 -0.17 -15.97 -12.15
C PHE A 70 -1.43 -15.44 -11.46
N VAL A 71 -1.29 -14.61 -10.41
CA VAL A 71 -2.42 -13.94 -9.74
C VAL A 71 -2.53 -12.51 -10.25
N TYR A 72 -3.60 -12.22 -10.96
CA TYR A 72 -3.91 -10.90 -11.42
C TYR A 72 -4.65 -10.13 -10.33
N TYR A 73 -3.94 -9.23 -9.67
CA TYR A 73 -4.50 -8.29 -8.70
C TYR A 73 -4.30 -6.86 -9.18
N ASP A 74 -5.32 -6.03 -9.02
CA ASP A 74 -5.27 -4.61 -9.38
C ASP A 74 -5.80 -3.74 -8.24
N HIS A 75 -4.96 -2.87 -7.72
CA HIS A 75 -5.34 -1.94 -6.66
C HIS A 75 -6.46 -1.01 -7.10
N SER A 76 -6.41 -0.49 -8.32
CA SER A 76 -7.41 0.48 -8.78
C SER A 76 -8.81 -0.12 -8.82
N ALA A 77 -8.96 -1.37 -9.25
CA ALA A 77 -10.25 -2.05 -9.26
C ALA A 77 -10.87 -2.16 -7.85
N HIS A 78 -10.04 -2.41 -6.84
CA HIS A 78 -10.50 -2.54 -5.46
C HIS A 78 -10.78 -1.19 -4.78
N LEU A 79 -9.87 -0.23 -4.98
CA LEU A 79 -9.94 1.06 -4.29
C LEU A 79 -10.92 2.05 -4.94
N THR A 80 -11.36 1.80 -6.16
CA THR A 80 -12.40 2.62 -6.80
C THR A 80 -13.79 2.00 -6.71
N ALA A 81 -13.91 0.78 -6.18
CA ALA A 81 -15.20 0.10 -6.00
C ALA A 81 -16.10 0.90 -5.03
N LYS A 82 -17.32 1.18 -5.47
CA LYS A 82 -18.31 1.97 -4.72
C LYS A 82 -19.55 1.15 -4.42
N ASP A 83 -20.21 1.50 -3.31
CA ASP A 83 -21.55 1.02 -2.99
C ASP A 83 -22.64 1.78 -3.77
N ALA A 84 -23.90 1.43 -3.55
CA ALA A 84 -25.05 2.08 -4.19
C ALA A 84 -25.19 3.58 -3.86
N GLN A 85 -24.58 4.04 -2.79
CA GLN A 85 -24.55 5.42 -2.33
C GLN A 85 -23.34 6.19 -2.85
N GLY A 86 -22.47 5.55 -3.65
CA GLY A 86 -21.27 6.14 -4.22
C GLY A 86 -20.07 6.22 -3.26
N LYS A 87 -20.17 5.61 -2.06
CA LYS A 87 -19.09 5.55 -1.09
C LYS A 87 -18.12 4.42 -1.44
N LEU A 88 -16.82 4.66 -1.26
CA LEU A 88 -15.81 3.63 -1.45
C LEU A 88 -16.03 2.45 -0.50
N LYS A 89 -16.03 1.22 -1.05
CA LYS A 89 -16.22 -0.02 -0.29
C LYS A 89 -15.01 -0.38 0.56
N LEU A 90 -13.80 -0.05 0.09
CA LEU A 90 -12.53 -0.49 0.66
C LEU A 90 -11.54 0.67 0.81
N GLY A 91 -10.70 0.57 1.81
CA GLY A 91 -9.52 1.42 2.01
C GLY A 91 -8.25 0.61 2.18
N CYS A 92 -7.12 1.27 2.32
CA CYS A 92 -5.80 0.63 2.45
C CYS A 92 -5.73 -0.34 3.64
N LYS A 93 -6.33 0.05 4.77
CA LYS A 93 -6.29 -0.72 6.02
C LYS A 93 -7.06 -2.03 5.99
N ASP A 94 -8.06 -2.16 5.13
CA ASP A 94 -8.86 -3.39 5.02
C ASP A 94 -8.02 -4.58 4.55
N CYS A 95 -6.93 -4.30 3.83
CA CYS A 95 -5.99 -5.31 3.34
C CYS A 95 -4.65 -5.28 4.06
N HIS A 96 -4.11 -4.09 4.33
CA HIS A 96 -2.75 -3.92 4.86
C HIS A 96 -2.69 -3.76 6.39
N GLY A 97 -3.86 -3.63 7.05
CA GLY A 97 -3.91 -3.32 8.48
C GLY A 97 -3.39 -1.91 8.81
N GLU A 98 -3.06 -1.69 10.06
CA GLU A 98 -2.59 -0.37 10.53
C GLU A 98 -1.06 -0.26 10.41
N VAL A 99 -0.56 -0.26 9.17
CA VAL A 99 0.90 -0.23 8.89
C VAL A 99 1.59 1.01 9.48
N GLU A 100 0.85 2.12 9.61
CA GLU A 100 1.37 3.36 10.18
C GLU A 100 1.71 3.29 11.68
N LYS A 101 1.24 2.26 12.36
CA LYS A 101 1.54 2.00 13.79
C LYS A 101 2.73 1.06 14.00
N ARG A 102 3.43 0.68 12.93
CA ARG A 102 4.47 -0.34 12.98
C ARG A 102 5.84 0.23 12.68
N ASP A 103 6.82 -0.22 13.43
CA ASP A 103 8.22 0.09 13.15
C ASP A 103 8.74 -0.67 11.92
N VAL A 104 8.25 -1.89 11.70
CA VAL A 104 8.60 -2.71 10.54
C VAL A 104 7.31 -3.23 9.88
N VAL A 105 7.16 -2.97 8.59
CA VAL A 105 6.04 -3.47 7.79
C VAL A 105 6.15 -4.98 7.63
N ARG A 106 5.04 -5.67 7.86
CA ARG A 106 4.91 -7.12 7.65
C ARG A 106 3.55 -7.45 7.05
N VAL A 107 3.42 -8.64 6.47
CA VAL A 107 2.15 -9.14 5.97
C VAL A 107 1.26 -9.51 7.15
N GLU A 108 0.14 -8.82 7.30
CA GLU A 108 -0.88 -9.10 8.32
C GLU A 108 -1.89 -10.12 7.81
N THR A 109 -2.32 -9.90 6.59
CA THR A 109 -3.34 -10.71 5.93
C THR A 109 -2.68 -11.71 5.01
N ARG A 110 -2.99 -12.99 5.18
CA ARG A 110 -2.58 -14.02 4.24
C ARG A 110 -3.41 -13.87 2.97
N PHE A 111 -2.89 -13.19 1.96
CA PHE A 111 -3.52 -13.04 0.64
C PHE A 111 -3.51 -14.36 -0.13
N ASN A 112 -4.23 -15.36 0.36
CA ASN A 112 -4.44 -16.60 -0.37
C ASN A 112 -5.79 -16.58 -1.10
N MET A 113 -5.97 -17.53 -2.01
CA MET A 113 -7.19 -17.64 -2.81
C MET A 113 -8.46 -17.68 -1.96
N GLY A 114 -8.43 -18.43 -0.84
CA GLY A 114 -9.59 -18.54 0.07
C GLY A 114 -10.01 -17.19 0.64
N TRP A 115 -9.06 -16.38 1.09
CA TRP A 115 -9.33 -15.06 1.63
C TRP A 115 -9.94 -14.12 0.58
N CYS A 116 -9.42 -14.15 -0.65
CA CYS A 116 -9.99 -13.35 -1.75
C CYS A 116 -11.43 -13.75 -2.07
N ILE A 117 -11.68 -15.06 -2.22
CA ILE A 117 -13.02 -15.60 -2.50
C ILE A 117 -13.99 -15.30 -1.37
N GLU A 118 -13.58 -15.44 -0.12
CA GLU A 118 -14.40 -15.13 1.04
C GLU A 118 -14.86 -13.66 1.04
N CYS A 119 -13.95 -12.74 0.73
CA CYS A 119 -14.27 -11.32 0.59
C CYS A 119 -15.22 -11.06 -0.58
N HIS A 120 -14.95 -11.62 -1.76
CA HIS A 120 -15.75 -11.43 -2.97
C HIS A 120 -17.17 -11.98 -2.85
N ARG A 121 -17.38 -13.03 -2.04
CA ARG A 121 -18.70 -13.64 -1.78
C ARG A 121 -19.58 -12.84 -0.81
N LYS A 122 -19.02 -11.85 -0.13
CA LYS A 122 -19.83 -11.02 0.78
C LYS A 122 -20.87 -10.25 -0.03
N PRO A 123 -22.14 -10.21 0.42
CA PRO A 123 -23.23 -9.55 -0.31
C PRO A 123 -22.91 -8.08 -0.64
N GLU A 124 -22.27 -7.37 0.27
CA GLU A 124 -21.89 -5.96 0.10
C GLU A 124 -20.76 -5.78 -0.94
N MET A 125 -19.96 -6.79 -1.21
CA MET A 125 -18.90 -6.73 -2.22
C MET A 125 -19.43 -7.03 -3.62
N ALA A 126 -20.29 -8.04 -3.76
CA ALA A 126 -20.91 -8.46 -5.03
C ALA A 126 -19.88 -8.58 -6.18
N ALA A 127 -18.72 -9.17 -5.89
CA ALA A 127 -17.61 -9.26 -6.83
C ALA A 127 -17.53 -10.65 -7.46
N SER A 128 -16.99 -10.75 -8.70
CA SER A 128 -16.84 -12.05 -9.37
C SER A 128 -15.86 -12.96 -8.64
N VAL A 129 -16.16 -14.24 -8.67
CA VAL A 129 -15.31 -15.35 -8.19
C VAL A 129 -14.86 -16.27 -9.32
N ASP A 130 -15.05 -15.87 -10.58
CA ASP A 130 -14.63 -16.64 -11.74
C ASP A 130 -13.12 -16.76 -11.82
N CYS A 131 -12.61 -17.93 -12.15
CA CYS A 131 -11.18 -18.22 -12.17
C CYS A 131 -10.38 -17.24 -13.02
N ILE A 132 -10.91 -16.90 -14.21
CA ILE A 132 -10.23 -16.04 -15.19
C ILE A 132 -10.11 -14.58 -14.74
N VAL A 133 -10.87 -14.14 -13.75
CA VAL A 133 -10.76 -12.77 -13.21
C VAL A 133 -9.47 -12.60 -12.43
N CYS A 134 -9.05 -13.65 -11.75
CA CYS A 134 -7.87 -13.65 -10.88
C CYS A 134 -6.67 -14.39 -11.48
N HIS A 135 -6.90 -15.31 -12.43
CA HIS A 135 -5.84 -16.13 -13.03
C HIS A 135 -5.81 -15.94 -14.55
N ARG A 136 -4.73 -15.32 -15.03
CA ARG A 136 -4.49 -15.04 -16.45
C ARG A 136 -3.10 -15.49 -16.86
#